data_57ce793311c2acb0ae1f282305b41dc2
#
_entry.id   57ce793311c2acb0ae1f282305b41dc2
#
_cell.length_a   1.000
_cell.length_b   1.000
_cell.length_c   1.000
_cell.angle_alpha   90.00
_cell.angle_beta   90.00
_cell.angle_gamma   90.00
#
_symmetry.space_group_name_H-M   'P 1'
#
loop_
_entity.id
_entity.type
_entity.pdbx_description
1 polymer ?
#
loop_
_entity_poly.entity_id
_entity_poly.type
_entity_poly.pdbx_seq_one_letter_code
_entity_poly.pdbx_strand_id
1 'polypeptide(L)'
;SEMCIRDRSPGIPETAPIVRKIRAAGIPVISEMEFAGRYLGRSKCICITGSNGKTTTTSLIYKIMRDAGLNAALGGNIGESFAYSVATGDYDWYVLELSSFQLDGMYKFRAHIGVLMNITPDHLDRYGHCFQNYVDSKMRITQNQNSRDYFVYSGDDEVIWQQLPRYDLRMKQLPFAAKNAVASGAGDAFLCDGKFTAAVGKASVEIDTAKMQLKGLHNAYNAMAAALATLAAGVAPASIRRSIYGFAPVCHRLEPVREANGVLWINDSKATNVDSVYYALESMTRPVVWIAGGTDKGNDYEPLKAFARAKVHTLVCMGADNTKLIEEFTGVVPEVVSTGSLDAAMEAAKAAAQPGDAVLLLSLIHISEPTRRVVI
;
A
#
# COMPACT_ATOMS: atom_id res chain seq x y z
N SER A 1 35.94 -1.04 18.50
CA SER A 1 35.81 -0.05 17.44
C SER A 1 34.38 -0.03 16.97
N GLU A 2 33.60 0.78 17.62
CA GLU A 2 32.23 1.04 17.24
C GLU A 2 32.24 2.12 16.17
N MET A 3 32.59 1.78 15.04
CA MET A 3 31.70 1.56 14.02
C MET A 3 30.96 2.71 13.40
N CYS A 4 31.44 3.20 12.34
CA CYS A 4 30.71 4.05 11.41
C CYS A 4 29.54 3.28 10.77
N ILE A 5 28.41 3.18 11.46
CA ILE A 5 27.13 2.84 10.85
C ILE A 5 26.57 4.13 10.22
N ARG A 6 26.01 4.00 9.03
CA ARG A 6 25.28 5.10 8.38
C ARG A 6 23.86 4.65 8.07
N ASP A 7 22.90 5.42 8.52
CA ASP A 7 21.52 5.29 8.08
C ASP A 7 21.31 6.07 6.78
N ARG A 8 20.40 5.58 5.97
CA ARG A 8 20.13 6.15 4.65
C ARG A 8 18.62 6.35 4.48
N SER A 9 18.25 7.56 4.03
CA SER A 9 16.90 7.82 3.57
C SER A 9 16.55 6.93 2.37
N PRO A 10 15.37 6.31 2.33
CA PRO A 10 14.95 5.42 1.24
C PRO A 10 15.02 6.03 -0.16
N GLY A 11 14.88 7.36 -0.28
CA GLY A 11 14.99 8.10 -1.53
C GLY A 11 16.39 8.13 -2.16
N ILE A 12 17.46 7.92 -1.38
CA ILE A 12 18.82 7.94 -1.89
C ILE A 12 19.14 6.62 -2.62
N PRO A 13 19.50 6.64 -3.93
CA PRO A 13 19.76 5.42 -4.68
C PRO A 13 21.09 4.77 -4.28
N GLU A 14 21.21 3.45 -4.49
CA GLU A 14 22.47 2.69 -4.30
C GLU A 14 23.61 3.22 -5.18
N THR A 15 23.25 3.80 -6.32
CA THR A 15 24.21 4.37 -7.28
C THR A 15 24.80 5.72 -6.85
N ALA A 16 24.27 6.33 -5.80
CA ALA A 16 24.79 7.62 -5.30
C ALA A 16 26.26 7.51 -4.93
N PRO A 17 27.13 8.45 -5.34
CA PRO A 17 28.57 8.37 -5.12
C PRO A 17 28.96 8.18 -3.65
N ILE A 18 28.25 8.83 -2.74
CA ILE A 18 28.49 8.70 -1.29
C ILE A 18 28.16 7.28 -0.78
N VAL A 19 27.07 6.66 -1.26
CA VAL A 19 26.67 5.31 -0.87
C VAL A 19 27.73 4.31 -1.34
N ARG A 20 28.18 4.43 -2.59
CA ARG A 20 29.27 3.60 -3.15
C ARG A 20 30.55 3.70 -2.34
N LYS A 21 30.95 4.92 -1.94
CA LYS A 21 32.15 5.16 -1.11
C LYS A 21 32.02 4.51 0.27
N ILE A 22 30.86 4.64 0.92
CA ILE A 22 30.59 4.06 2.24
C ILE A 22 30.68 2.52 2.15
N ARG A 23 30.02 1.91 1.13
CA ARG A 23 30.08 0.44 0.93
C ARG A 23 31.49 -0.04 0.58
N ALA A 24 32.21 0.66 -0.26
CA ALA A 24 33.60 0.33 -0.61
C ALA A 24 34.54 0.38 0.61
N ALA A 25 34.23 1.24 1.60
CA ALA A 25 34.93 1.30 2.88
C ALA A 25 34.50 0.22 3.88
N GLY A 26 33.60 -0.70 3.48
CA GLY A 26 33.09 -1.77 4.38
C GLY A 26 32.18 -1.27 5.50
N ILE A 27 31.69 -0.03 5.40
CA ILE A 27 30.82 0.56 6.43
C ILE A 27 29.38 0.07 6.20
N PRO A 28 28.73 -0.56 7.20
CA PRO A 28 27.35 -0.98 7.09
C PRO A 28 26.39 0.20 6.81
N VAL A 29 25.54 0.05 5.79
CA VAL A 29 24.46 0.97 5.46
C VAL A 29 23.15 0.30 5.89
N ILE A 30 22.43 0.94 6.78
CA ILE A 30 21.19 0.42 7.36
C ILE A 30 20.02 1.37 7.09
N SER A 31 18.80 0.88 7.20
CA SER A 31 17.61 1.74 7.20
C SER A 31 17.35 2.32 8.59
N GLU A 32 16.55 3.38 8.67
CA GLU A 32 16.00 3.90 9.93
C GLU A 32 15.31 2.79 10.73
N MET A 33 14.62 1.88 10.06
CA MET A 33 13.93 0.75 10.70
C MET A 33 14.90 -0.17 11.44
N GLU A 34 16.03 -0.50 10.82
CA GLU A 34 17.09 -1.29 11.47
C GLU A 34 17.71 -0.54 12.66
N PHE A 35 17.95 0.76 12.48
CA PHE A 35 18.54 1.59 13.54
C PHE A 35 17.61 1.66 14.75
N ALA A 36 16.38 2.11 14.56
CA ALA A 36 15.39 2.26 15.64
C ALA A 36 15.04 0.91 16.29
N GLY A 37 14.97 -0.14 15.48
CA GLY A 37 14.67 -1.49 15.96
C GLY A 37 15.65 -2.03 17.00
N ARG A 38 16.87 -1.50 17.05
CA ARG A 38 17.88 -1.88 18.07
C ARG A 38 17.55 -1.33 19.46
N TYR A 39 16.69 -0.33 19.54
CA TYR A 39 16.32 0.38 20.76
C TYR A 39 14.88 0.11 21.22
N LEU A 40 14.19 -0.83 20.58
CA LEU A 40 12.78 -1.15 20.86
C LEU A 40 12.52 -1.69 22.29
N GLY A 41 13.54 -2.21 22.96
CA GLY A 41 13.35 -2.81 24.26
C GLY A 41 12.39 -4.00 24.24
N ARG A 42 11.24 -3.87 24.95
CA ARG A 42 10.19 -4.91 25.02
C ARG A 42 9.04 -4.68 24.04
N SER A 43 9.02 -3.56 23.37
CA SER A 43 7.96 -3.20 22.43
C SER A 43 7.90 -4.14 21.24
N LYS A 44 6.73 -4.26 20.63
CA LYS A 44 6.49 -5.15 19.50
C LYS A 44 6.15 -4.34 18.26
N CYS A 45 6.42 -4.93 17.09
CA CYS A 45 6.12 -4.29 15.80
C CYS A 45 5.14 -5.14 14.99
N ILE A 46 4.11 -4.48 14.45
CA ILE A 46 3.31 -4.96 13.33
C ILE A 46 3.82 -4.21 12.10
N CYS A 47 4.37 -4.94 11.14
CA CYS A 47 5.00 -4.38 9.96
C CYS A 47 4.22 -4.75 8.72
N ILE A 48 3.86 -3.76 7.89
CA ILE A 48 3.00 -3.94 6.73
C ILE A 48 3.77 -3.54 5.47
N THR A 49 3.84 -4.46 4.50
CA THR A 49 4.39 -4.21 3.17
C THR A 49 3.50 -4.79 2.07
N GLY A 50 3.85 -4.54 0.84
CA GLY A 50 3.14 -4.96 -0.36
C GLY A 50 3.32 -3.94 -1.48
N SER A 51 2.91 -4.25 -2.69
CA SER A 51 2.84 -3.26 -3.75
C SER A 51 1.70 -2.28 -3.47
N ASN A 52 0.52 -2.78 -3.17
CA ASN A 52 -0.71 -2.02 -2.93
C ASN A 52 -1.33 -2.33 -1.56
N GLY A 53 -2.21 -1.44 -1.06
CA GLY A 53 -2.97 -1.64 0.17
C GLY A 53 -2.24 -1.30 1.48
N LYS A 54 -0.93 -1.08 1.46
CA LYS A 54 -0.11 -0.79 2.65
C LYS A 54 -0.72 0.27 3.58
N THR A 55 -0.91 1.47 3.07
CA THR A 55 -1.35 2.63 3.86
C THR A 55 -2.72 2.41 4.50
N THR A 56 -3.67 1.86 3.73
CA THR A 56 -5.02 1.56 4.22
C THR A 56 -4.97 0.51 5.33
N THR A 57 -4.23 -0.59 5.10
CA THR A 57 -4.09 -1.67 6.09
C THR A 57 -3.37 -1.20 7.34
N THR A 58 -2.28 -0.43 7.20
CA THR A 58 -1.52 0.12 8.34
C THR A 58 -2.39 1.05 9.17
N SER A 59 -3.11 1.97 8.52
CA SER A 59 -4.01 2.91 9.21
C SER A 59 -5.17 2.20 9.90
N LEU A 60 -5.73 1.15 9.27
CA LEU A 60 -6.80 0.35 9.85
C LEU A 60 -6.30 -0.45 11.07
N ILE A 61 -5.14 -1.11 10.98
CA ILE A 61 -4.52 -1.81 12.11
C ILE A 61 -4.28 -0.83 13.26
N TYR A 62 -3.67 0.32 12.99
CA TYR A 62 -3.42 1.35 14.00
C TYR A 62 -4.71 1.81 14.68
N LYS A 63 -5.76 2.10 13.88
CA LYS A 63 -7.07 2.46 14.44
C LYS A 63 -7.64 1.34 15.33
N ILE A 64 -7.61 0.09 14.89
CA ILE A 64 -8.10 -1.05 15.70
C ILE A 64 -7.35 -1.14 17.02
N MET A 65 -6.01 -1.02 17.00
CA MET A 65 -5.17 -1.06 18.19
C MET A 65 -5.55 0.07 19.17
N ARG A 66 -5.68 1.30 18.64
CA ARG A 66 -6.04 2.48 19.46
C ARG A 66 -7.46 2.40 20.01
N ASP A 67 -8.43 2.00 19.20
CA ASP A 67 -9.83 1.84 19.63
C ASP A 67 -9.99 0.71 20.68
N ALA A 68 -9.09 -0.26 20.69
CA ALA A 68 -9.00 -1.31 21.69
C ALA A 68 -8.28 -0.86 22.99
N GLY A 69 -7.80 0.38 23.05
CA GLY A 69 -7.09 0.93 24.21
C GLY A 69 -5.62 0.53 24.31
N LEU A 70 -5.05 -0.05 23.25
CA LEU A 70 -3.63 -0.42 23.25
C LEU A 70 -2.73 0.81 23.02
N ASN A 71 -1.61 0.85 23.74
CA ASN A 71 -0.61 1.90 23.60
C ASN A 71 0.24 1.65 22.34
N ALA A 72 -0.21 2.19 21.20
CA ALA A 72 0.39 1.99 19.91
C ALA A 72 0.78 3.30 19.22
N ALA A 73 1.92 3.31 18.53
CA ALA A 73 2.37 4.37 17.63
C ALA A 73 2.27 3.93 16.16
N LEU A 74 2.09 4.93 15.28
CA LEU A 74 2.06 4.77 13.82
C LEU A 74 3.34 5.37 13.23
N GLY A 75 4.04 4.63 12.37
CA GLY A 75 5.27 5.12 11.78
C GLY A 75 5.71 4.38 10.51
N GLY A 76 6.95 4.64 10.11
CA GLY A 76 7.56 4.07 8.91
C GLY A 76 7.41 4.98 7.70
N ASN A 77 6.86 4.48 6.61
CA ASN A 77 6.63 5.25 5.39
C ASN A 77 5.43 6.22 5.49
N ILE A 78 4.71 6.17 6.58
CA ILE A 78 3.61 7.08 6.95
C ILE A 78 3.72 7.43 8.44
N GLY A 79 3.04 8.49 8.85
CA GLY A 79 3.05 8.95 10.25
C GLY A 79 4.37 9.63 10.63
N GLU A 80 4.78 9.49 11.87
CA GLU A 80 6.04 10.01 12.39
C GLU A 80 7.21 9.09 12.07
N SER A 81 8.44 9.64 12.11
CA SER A 81 9.65 8.84 12.04
C SER A 81 9.66 7.78 13.14
N PHE A 82 9.93 6.54 12.77
CA PHE A 82 9.98 5.44 13.71
C PHE A 82 11.10 5.65 14.75
N ALA A 83 12.26 6.13 14.31
CA ALA A 83 13.37 6.43 15.21
C ALA A 83 13.02 7.55 16.22
N TYR A 84 12.30 8.57 15.77
CA TYR A 84 11.82 9.63 16.65
C TYR A 84 10.83 9.08 17.68
N SER A 85 9.85 8.30 17.24
CA SER A 85 8.84 7.70 18.14
C SER A 85 9.47 6.75 19.17
N VAL A 86 10.53 5.99 18.79
CA VAL A 86 11.28 5.14 19.73
C VAL A 86 12.09 5.96 20.74
N ALA A 87 12.63 7.11 20.30
CA ALA A 87 13.45 7.97 21.17
C ALA A 87 12.63 8.79 22.16
N THR A 88 11.40 9.15 21.82
CA THR A 88 10.59 10.12 22.58
C THR A 88 9.35 9.52 23.23
N GLY A 89 8.91 8.34 22.81
CA GLY A 89 7.70 7.68 23.28
C GLY A 89 7.98 6.39 24.04
N ASP A 90 6.99 5.96 24.81
CA ASP A 90 6.98 4.66 25.50
C ASP A 90 5.72 3.90 25.03
N TYR A 91 5.87 3.20 23.91
CA TYR A 91 4.78 2.47 23.27
C TYR A 91 4.97 0.96 23.40
N ASP A 92 3.90 0.22 23.67
CA ASP A 92 3.92 -1.26 23.67
C ASP A 92 4.00 -1.82 22.26
N TRP A 93 3.40 -1.10 21.29
CA TRP A 93 3.30 -1.50 19.90
C TRP A 93 3.67 -0.38 18.93
N TYR A 94 4.34 -0.77 17.86
CA TYR A 94 4.58 0.08 16.70
C TYR A 94 3.92 -0.55 15.47
N VAL A 95 3.04 0.19 14.80
CA VAL A 95 2.40 -0.20 13.53
C VAL A 95 3.13 0.53 12.42
N LEU A 96 3.87 -0.21 11.60
CA LEU A 96 4.85 0.35 10.67
C LEU A 96 4.52 -0.01 9.24
N GLU A 97 4.31 1.01 8.39
CA GLU A 97 4.30 0.84 6.94
C GLU A 97 5.73 0.73 6.43
N LEU A 98 6.05 -0.32 5.68
CA LEU A 98 7.39 -0.55 5.15
C LEU A 98 7.39 -0.59 3.62
N SER A 99 8.21 0.29 3.02
CA SER A 99 8.58 0.20 1.60
C SER A 99 9.62 -0.91 1.38
N SER A 100 9.76 -1.37 0.14
CA SER A 100 10.83 -2.31 -0.23
C SER A 100 12.22 -1.75 0.08
N PHE A 101 12.42 -0.45 -0.14
CA PHE A 101 13.72 0.22 0.15
C PHE A 101 14.09 0.24 1.63
N GLN A 102 13.09 0.35 2.52
CA GLN A 102 13.33 0.25 3.96
C GLN A 102 13.66 -1.19 4.35
N LEU A 103 12.98 -2.19 3.76
CA LEU A 103 13.25 -3.61 3.96
C LEU A 103 14.67 -3.99 3.53
N ASP A 104 15.20 -3.44 2.43
CA ASP A 104 16.56 -3.70 1.95
C ASP A 104 17.64 -3.32 2.95
N GLY A 105 17.38 -2.32 3.78
CA GLY A 105 18.29 -1.88 4.84
C GLY A 105 18.05 -2.51 6.21
N MET A 106 17.23 -3.55 6.29
CA MET A 106 16.95 -4.31 7.52
C MET A 106 17.79 -5.58 7.56
N TYR A 107 18.46 -5.83 8.69
CA TYR A 107 19.35 -7.01 8.89
C TYR A 107 18.98 -7.82 10.12
N LYS A 108 18.82 -7.18 11.29
CA LYS A 108 18.48 -7.80 12.57
C LYS A 108 17.08 -7.43 13.05
N PHE A 109 16.49 -6.41 12.48
CA PHE A 109 15.12 -5.99 12.82
C PHE A 109 14.15 -7.16 12.61
N ARG A 110 13.22 -7.33 13.55
CA ARG A 110 12.24 -8.41 13.54
C ARG A 110 10.83 -7.84 13.58
N ALA A 111 10.02 -8.16 12.59
CA ALA A 111 8.58 -7.94 12.64
C ALA A 111 7.93 -9.03 13.51
N HIS A 112 7.29 -8.67 14.62
CA HIS A 112 6.56 -9.64 15.45
C HIS A 112 5.30 -10.15 14.73
N ILE A 113 4.69 -9.26 13.95
CA ILE A 113 3.62 -9.60 13.01
C ILE A 113 3.99 -8.94 11.68
N GLY A 114 4.36 -9.75 10.70
CA GLY A 114 4.64 -9.31 9.33
C GLY A 114 3.37 -9.45 8.49
N VAL A 115 3.02 -8.41 7.73
CA VAL A 115 1.87 -8.41 6.82
C VAL A 115 2.34 -8.12 5.41
N LEU A 116 2.14 -9.06 4.49
CA LEU A 116 2.45 -8.92 3.07
C LEU A 116 1.17 -8.94 2.25
N MET A 117 0.79 -7.77 1.74
CA MET A 117 -0.51 -7.58 1.08
C MET A 117 -0.57 -8.22 -0.31
N ASN A 118 0.43 -7.95 -1.13
CA ASN A 118 0.56 -8.42 -2.51
C ASN A 118 1.93 -8.07 -3.06
N ILE A 119 2.32 -8.72 -4.18
CA ILE A 119 3.54 -8.39 -4.92
C ILE A 119 3.21 -8.30 -6.41
N THR A 120 3.18 -7.08 -6.92
CA THR A 120 3.05 -6.78 -8.34
C THR A 120 4.20 -5.89 -8.80
N PRO A 121 4.59 -5.91 -10.08
CA PRO A 121 5.73 -5.13 -10.57
C PRO A 121 5.61 -3.64 -10.25
N ASP A 122 6.61 -3.12 -9.54
CA ASP A 122 6.72 -1.70 -9.20
C ASP A 122 8.19 -1.37 -8.93
N HIS A 123 8.61 -0.12 -9.16
CA HIS A 123 9.96 0.36 -8.89
C HIS A 123 11.09 -0.48 -9.52
N LEU A 124 10.85 -1.14 -10.66
CA LEU A 124 11.82 -2.04 -11.29
C LEU A 124 13.13 -1.35 -11.69
N ASP A 125 13.08 -0.06 -11.98
CA ASP A 125 14.26 0.80 -12.18
C ASP A 125 15.27 0.75 -11.01
N ARG A 126 14.77 0.60 -9.79
CA ARG A 126 15.58 0.50 -8.57
C ARG A 126 16.11 -0.91 -8.31
N TYR A 127 15.54 -1.91 -8.96
CA TYR A 127 15.86 -3.34 -8.79
C TYR A 127 16.55 -3.94 -10.03
N GLY A 128 17.17 -3.09 -10.87
CA GLY A 128 17.89 -3.51 -12.07
C GLY A 128 16.98 -4.16 -13.13
N HIS A 129 15.73 -3.73 -13.19
CA HIS A 129 14.68 -4.28 -14.05
C HIS A 129 14.42 -5.78 -13.82
N CYS A 130 14.83 -6.32 -12.66
CA CYS A 130 14.62 -7.70 -12.29
C CYS A 130 13.51 -7.78 -11.23
N PHE A 131 12.35 -8.30 -11.61
CA PHE A 131 11.19 -8.42 -10.71
C PHE A 131 11.49 -9.26 -9.47
N GLN A 132 12.30 -10.33 -9.63
CA GLN A 132 12.67 -11.18 -8.50
C GLN A 132 13.43 -10.42 -7.40
N ASN A 133 14.27 -9.43 -7.74
CA ASN A 133 14.95 -8.62 -6.74
C ASN A 133 13.96 -7.80 -5.89
N TYR A 134 12.88 -7.30 -6.51
CA TYR A 134 11.81 -6.61 -5.80
C TYR A 134 11.00 -7.57 -4.91
N VAL A 135 10.73 -8.78 -5.40
CA VAL A 135 10.07 -9.85 -4.63
C VAL A 135 10.91 -10.22 -3.41
N ASP A 136 12.20 -10.49 -3.60
CA ASP A 136 13.12 -10.83 -2.52
C ASP A 136 13.21 -9.71 -1.47
N SER A 137 13.19 -8.45 -1.91
CA SER A 137 13.13 -7.29 -1.01
C SER A 137 11.89 -7.33 -0.12
N LYS A 138 10.70 -7.59 -0.67
CA LYS A 138 9.47 -7.66 0.13
C LYS A 138 9.43 -8.85 1.07
N MET A 139 9.93 -10.00 0.63
CA MET A 139 10.01 -11.20 1.46
C MET A 139 10.92 -11.02 2.69
N ARG A 140 11.82 -10.02 2.70
CA ARG A 140 12.62 -9.68 3.88
C ARG A 140 11.79 -9.30 5.12
N ILE A 141 10.50 -9.01 4.98
CA ILE A 141 9.61 -8.80 6.14
C ILE A 141 9.54 -10.02 7.05
N THR A 142 9.81 -11.22 6.52
CA THR A 142 9.80 -12.47 7.27
C THR A 142 11.15 -12.79 7.92
N GLN A 143 12.22 -12.09 7.53
CA GLN A 143 13.55 -12.34 8.08
C GLN A 143 13.54 -12.12 9.60
N ASN A 144 14.32 -12.91 10.32
CA ASN A 144 14.43 -12.87 11.78
C ASN A 144 13.14 -13.20 12.55
N GLN A 145 12.04 -13.55 11.91
CA GLN A 145 10.85 -14.08 12.57
C GLN A 145 11.13 -15.50 13.13
N ASN A 146 10.44 -15.85 14.19
CA ASN A 146 10.54 -17.15 14.85
C ASN A 146 9.15 -17.73 15.17
N SER A 147 9.09 -18.89 15.80
CA SER A 147 7.83 -19.61 16.09
C SER A 147 6.81 -18.87 16.97
N ARG A 148 7.20 -17.75 17.59
CA ARG A 148 6.30 -16.91 18.38
C ARG A 148 5.68 -15.76 17.57
N ASP A 149 6.17 -15.54 16.35
CA ASP A 149 5.76 -14.47 15.47
C ASP A 149 4.66 -14.95 14.50
N TYR A 150 4.11 -13.99 13.72
CA TYR A 150 3.07 -14.27 12.76
C TYR A 150 3.40 -13.66 11.40
N PHE A 151 3.04 -14.37 10.34
CA PHE A 151 3.13 -13.89 8.96
C PHE A 151 1.76 -13.93 8.32
N VAL A 152 1.17 -12.78 8.11
CA VAL A 152 -0.12 -12.57 7.44
C VAL A 152 0.15 -12.26 5.97
N TYR A 153 -0.45 -12.99 5.04
CA TYR A 153 -0.19 -12.79 3.61
C TYR A 153 -1.39 -13.12 2.73
N SER A 154 -1.42 -12.54 1.53
CA SER A 154 -2.46 -12.87 0.55
C SER A 154 -2.27 -14.28 0.01
N GLY A 155 -3.27 -15.13 0.25
CA GLY A 155 -3.35 -16.47 -0.30
C GLY A 155 -3.80 -16.51 -1.77
N ASP A 156 -4.31 -15.40 -2.30
CA ASP A 156 -4.68 -15.27 -3.71
C ASP A 156 -3.56 -14.70 -4.59
N ASP A 157 -2.44 -14.30 -4.01
CA ASP A 157 -1.28 -13.77 -4.73
C ASP A 157 -0.34 -14.91 -5.15
N GLU A 158 -0.31 -15.18 -6.44
CA GLU A 158 0.48 -16.26 -7.03
C GLU A 158 1.99 -16.07 -6.82
N VAL A 159 2.47 -14.81 -6.86
CA VAL A 159 3.88 -14.50 -6.65
C VAL A 159 4.28 -14.85 -5.22
N ILE A 160 3.47 -14.48 -4.23
CA ILE A 160 3.72 -14.84 -2.83
C ILE A 160 3.77 -16.36 -2.68
N TRP A 161 2.79 -17.08 -3.23
CA TRP A 161 2.74 -18.55 -3.16
C TRP A 161 4.00 -19.22 -3.69
N GLN A 162 4.50 -18.77 -4.83
CA GLN A 162 5.71 -19.30 -5.44
C GLN A 162 6.96 -19.04 -4.59
N GLN A 163 6.93 -18.03 -3.72
CA GLN A 163 8.06 -17.70 -2.86
C GLN A 163 8.09 -18.51 -1.56
N LEU A 164 6.92 -18.86 -0.98
CA LEU A 164 6.88 -19.50 0.34
C LEU A 164 7.87 -20.69 0.50
N PRO A 165 8.00 -21.61 -0.46
CA PRO A 165 8.94 -22.73 -0.34
C PRO A 165 10.43 -22.35 -0.36
N ARG A 166 10.76 -21.11 -0.78
CA ARG A 166 12.14 -20.62 -0.90
C ARG A 166 12.70 -20.08 0.42
N TYR A 167 11.85 -19.89 1.42
CA TYR A 167 12.22 -19.28 2.70
C TYR A 167 11.95 -20.23 3.87
N ASP A 168 12.82 -20.19 4.90
CA ASP A 168 12.61 -20.91 6.16
C ASP A 168 11.61 -20.15 7.03
N LEU A 169 10.33 -20.39 6.79
CA LEU A 169 9.21 -19.72 7.47
C LEU A 169 8.85 -20.47 8.76
N ARG A 170 9.47 -20.10 9.87
CA ARG A 170 9.29 -20.73 11.20
C ARG A 170 8.11 -20.16 12.00
N MET A 171 7.60 -18.99 11.61
CA MET A 171 6.49 -18.31 12.26
C MET A 171 5.14 -18.96 11.91
N LYS A 172 4.11 -18.58 12.64
CA LYS A 172 2.74 -18.98 12.31
C LYS A 172 2.28 -18.22 11.08
N GLN A 173 1.85 -18.95 10.05
CA GLN A 173 1.39 -18.41 8.80
C GLN A 173 -0.13 -18.23 8.84
N LEU A 174 -0.62 -17.05 8.44
CA LEU A 174 -2.02 -16.64 8.48
C LEU A 174 -2.45 -16.12 7.09
N PRO A 175 -2.78 -16.99 6.13
CA PRO A 175 -3.22 -16.56 4.81
C PRO A 175 -4.63 -15.96 4.83
N PHE A 176 -4.87 -14.94 4.00
CA PHE A 176 -6.20 -14.43 3.69
C PHE A 176 -6.50 -14.55 2.19
N ALA A 177 -7.74 -14.90 1.85
CA ALA A 177 -8.14 -15.16 0.47
C ALA A 177 -9.63 -14.83 0.21
N ALA A 178 -9.95 -14.58 -1.07
CA ALA A 178 -11.32 -14.36 -1.54
C ALA A 178 -11.66 -15.21 -2.78
N LYS A 179 -10.66 -15.57 -3.60
CA LYS A 179 -10.89 -16.24 -4.90
C LYS A 179 -10.54 -17.72 -4.85
N ASN A 180 -9.46 -18.06 -4.19
CA ASN A 180 -8.99 -19.42 -4.07
C ASN A 180 -9.22 -19.86 -2.63
N ALA A 181 -10.23 -20.68 -2.40
CA ALA A 181 -10.24 -21.49 -1.19
C ALA A 181 -8.90 -22.23 -1.21
N VAL A 182 -7.96 -21.80 -0.37
CA VAL A 182 -6.64 -22.40 -0.29
C VAL A 182 -6.81 -23.89 -0.29
N ALA A 183 -6.22 -24.60 -1.24
CA ALA A 183 -6.47 -25.99 -1.57
C ALA A 183 -6.17 -27.00 -0.43
N SER A 184 -5.96 -26.52 0.78
CA SER A 184 -5.63 -27.32 1.97
C SER A 184 -6.38 -26.93 3.24
N GLY A 185 -7.65 -26.53 3.11
CA GLY A 185 -8.44 -26.10 4.26
C GLY A 185 -8.36 -24.60 4.47
N ALA A 186 -9.49 -24.00 4.69
CA ALA A 186 -9.77 -22.58 4.80
C ALA A 186 -8.57 -21.74 5.28
N GLY A 187 -8.23 -20.68 4.53
CA GLY A 187 -7.32 -19.66 5.01
C GLY A 187 -7.80 -19.14 6.37
N ASP A 188 -6.90 -18.57 7.16
CA ASP A 188 -7.26 -18.02 8.47
C ASP A 188 -8.20 -16.80 8.34
N ALA A 189 -8.31 -16.20 7.13
CA ALA A 189 -9.45 -15.35 6.74
C ALA A 189 -9.90 -15.66 5.32
N PHE A 190 -11.20 -15.85 5.13
CA PHE A 190 -11.77 -16.16 3.82
C PHE A 190 -13.06 -15.37 3.58
N LEU A 191 -13.14 -14.73 2.40
CA LEU A 191 -14.31 -13.98 1.95
C LEU A 191 -15.24 -14.88 1.12
N CYS A 192 -16.50 -15.03 1.56
CA CYS A 192 -17.54 -15.74 0.85
C CYS A 192 -18.85 -14.96 0.99
N ASP A 193 -19.60 -14.81 -0.10
CA ASP A 193 -20.92 -14.16 -0.14
C ASP A 193 -20.98 -12.80 0.58
N GLY A 194 -19.96 -11.97 0.38
CA GLY A 194 -19.87 -10.64 0.97
C GLY A 194 -19.54 -10.61 2.46
N LYS A 195 -19.20 -11.75 3.07
CA LYS A 195 -18.75 -11.83 4.46
C LYS A 195 -17.42 -12.54 4.54
N PHE A 196 -16.58 -12.15 5.50
CA PHE A 196 -15.41 -12.93 5.85
C PHE A 196 -15.32 -13.23 7.35
N THR A 197 -14.76 -14.38 7.66
CA THR A 197 -14.38 -14.75 9.02
C THR A 197 -12.86 -14.78 9.10
N ALA A 198 -12.27 -14.03 10.02
CA ALA A 198 -10.86 -14.13 10.35
C ALA A 198 -10.69 -14.84 11.70
N ALA A 199 -9.74 -15.78 11.79
CA ALA A 199 -9.52 -16.57 12.98
C ALA A 199 -8.03 -16.73 13.31
N VAL A 200 -7.67 -16.61 14.59
CA VAL A 200 -6.33 -16.88 15.11
C VAL A 200 -6.44 -17.64 16.42
N GLY A 201 -6.04 -18.88 16.43
CA GLY A 201 -6.23 -19.78 17.57
C GLY A 201 -7.72 -19.99 17.90
N LYS A 202 -8.15 -19.58 19.10
CA LYS A 202 -9.56 -19.67 19.52
C LYS A 202 -10.38 -18.39 19.28
N ALA A 203 -9.72 -17.30 18.89
CA ALA A 203 -10.38 -16.03 18.64
C ALA A 203 -10.79 -15.93 17.18
N SER A 204 -12.03 -15.49 16.92
CA SER A 204 -12.53 -15.27 15.57
C SER A 204 -13.44 -14.05 15.49
N VAL A 205 -13.46 -13.39 14.33
CA VAL A 205 -14.34 -12.27 14.02
C VAL A 205 -14.97 -12.46 12.65
N GLU A 206 -16.28 -12.30 12.58
CA GLU A 206 -17.02 -12.25 11.31
C GLU A 206 -17.30 -10.80 10.94
N ILE A 207 -17.06 -10.44 9.68
CA ILE A 207 -17.26 -9.12 9.10
C ILE A 207 -18.14 -9.23 7.85
N ASP A 208 -19.19 -8.44 7.82
CA ASP A 208 -20.05 -8.20 6.67
C ASP A 208 -19.50 -7.01 5.88
N THR A 209 -19.01 -7.23 4.66
CA THR A 209 -18.38 -6.17 3.85
C THR A 209 -19.37 -5.10 3.43
N ALA A 210 -20.67 -5.41 3.38
CA ALA A 210 -21.72 -4.43 3.08
C ALA A 210 -21.81 -3.34 4.18
N LYS A 211 -21.40 -3.64 5.41
CA LYS A 211 -21.39 -2.70 6.55
C LYS A 211 -20.10 -1.87 6.63
N MET A 212 -19.06 -2.24 5.89
CA MET A 212 -17.84 -1.45 5.83
C MET A 212 -18.08 -0.13 5.08
N GLN A 213 -17.43 0.94 5.51
CA GLN A 213 -17.43 2.21 4.77
C GLN A 213 -16.57 2.09 3.50
N LEU A 214 -15.41 1.46 3.60
CA LEU A 214 -14.56 1.16 2.46
C LEU A 214 -15.15 0.01 1.64
N LYS A 215 -15.50 0.26 0.39
CA LYS A 215 -16.08 -0.72 -0.53
C LYS A 215 -15.03 -1.31 -1.47
N GLY A 216 -15.39 -2.40 -2.11
CA GLY A 216 -14.57 -3.08 -3.11
C GLY A 216 -13.73 -4.23 -2.55
N LEU A 217 -13.38 -5.16 -3.43
CA LEU A 217 -12.67 -6.39 -3.07
C LEU A 217 -11.30 -6.09 -2.43
N HIS A 218 -10.56 -5.12 -2.97
CA HIS A 218 -9.26 -4.72 -2.42
C HIS A 218 -9.36 -4.23 -0.97
N ASN A 219 -10.45 -3.57 -0.58
CA ASN A 219 -10.67 -3.15 0.81
C ASN A 219 -11.13 -4.30 1.71
N ALA A 220 -11.79 -5.32 1.15
CA ALA A 220 -12.03 -6.56 1.88
C ALA A 220 -10.71 -7.27 2.20
N TYR A 221 -9.75 -7.33 1.27
CA TYR A 221 -8.40 -7.84 1.53
C TYR A 221 -7.68 -7.04 2.63
N ASN A 222 -7.73 -5.69 2.56
CA ASN A 222 -7.15 -4.84 3.59
C ASN A 222 -7.76 -5.11 4.97
N ALA A 223 -9.07 -5.32 5.04
CA ALA A 223 -9.78 -5.61 6.29
C ALA A 223 -9.48 -7.01 6.82
N MET A 224 -9.36 -8.03 5.96
CA MET A 224 -8.97 -9.39 6.35
C MET A 224 -7.56 -9.41 6.95
N ALA A 225 -6.60 -8.77 6.27
CA ALA A 225 -5.22 -8.66 6.76
C ALA A 225 -5.15 -7.93 8.11
N ALA A 226 -5.90 -6.83 8.25
CA ALA A 226 -5.95 -6.07 9.50
C ALA A 226 -6.61 -6.89 10.63
N ALA A 227 -7.67 -7.63 10.34
CA ALA A 227 -8.34 -8.49 11.33
C ALA A 227 -7.39 -9.59 11.83
N LEU A 228 -6.70 -10.31 10.94
CA LEU A 228 -5.72 -11.34 11.31
C LEU A 228 -4.57 -10.76 12.15
N ALA A 229 -3.98 -9.66 11.69
CA ALA A 229 -2.86 -9.04 12.40
C ALA A 229 -3.27 -8.57 13.81
N THR A 230 -4.44 -8.00 13.97
CA THR A 230 -4.91 -7.51 15.28
C THR A 230 -5.43 -8.63 16.18
N LEU A 231 -6.01 -9.71 15.64
CA LEU A 231 -6.28 -10.93 16.41
C LEU A 231 -4.98 -11.56 16.91
N ALA A 232 -3.94 -11.63 16.08
CA ALA A 232 -2.61 -12.13 16.47
C ALA A 232 -1.95 -11.24 17.54
N ALA A 233 -2.27 -9.94 17.56
CA ALA A 233 -1.85 -9.03 18.63
C ALA A 233 -2.68 -9.16 19.92
N GLY A 234 -3.76 -9.96 19.91
CA GLY A 234 -4.61 -10.21 21.08
C GLY A 234 -5.77 -9.23 21.23
N VAL A 235 -6.12 -8.49 20.19
CA VAL A 235 -7.28 -7.58 20.23
C VAL A 235 -8.59 -8.37 20.25
N ALA A 236 -9.53 -7.93 21.08
CA ALA A 236 -10.84 -8.56 21.20
C ALA A 236 -11.66 -8.44 19.89
N PRO A 237 -12.31 -9.54 19.42
CA PRO A 237 -13.08 -9.56 18.17
C PRO A 237 -14.12 -8.45 18.02
N ALA A 238 -14.81 -8.11 19.11
CA ALA A 238 -15.82 -7.04 19.12
C ALA A 238 -15.22 -5.65 18.82
N SER A 239 -14.00 -5.35 19.32
CA SER A 239 -13.28 -4.11 19.01
C SER A 239 -12.86 -4.07 17.55
N ILE A 240 -12.34 -5.18 17.01
CA ILE A 240 -11.95 -5.30 15.61
C ILE A 240 -13.15 -5.00 14.70
N ARG A 241 -14.28 -5.65 14.94
CA ARG A 241 -15.51 -5.45 14.15
C ARG A 241 -15.97 -4.00 14.16
N ARG A 242 -16.03 -3.39 15.35
CA ARG A 242 -16.46 -1.99 15.52
C ARG A 242 -15.55 -1.04 14.74
N SER A 243 -14.24 -1.23 14.85
CA SER A 243 -13.26 -0.36 14.19
C SER A 243 -13.28 -0.52 12.67
N ILE A 244 -13.42 -1.74 12.14
CA ILE A 244 -13.53 -1.99 10.69
C ILE A 244 -14.78 -1.30 10.13
N TYR A 245 -15.93 -1.39 10.78
CA TYR A 245 -17.15 -0.75 10.31
C TYR A 245 -17.10 0.79 10.40
N GLY A 246 -16.38 1.33 11.39
CA GLY A 246 -16.21 2.77 11.58
C GLY A 246 -14.98 3.36 10.89
N PHE A 247 -14.26 2.61 10.05
CA PHE A 247 -13.04 3.10 9.40
C PHE A 247 -13.37 3.85 8.12
N ALA A 248 -13.15 5.16 8.15
CA ALA A 248 -13.32 6.03 6.99
C ALA A 248 -12.14 5.91 6.00
N PRO A 249 -12.34 6.26 4.72
CA PRO A 249 -11.27 6.33 3.73
C PRO A 249 -10.07 7.17 4.20
N VAL A 250 -8.86 6.72 3.85
CA VAL A 250 -7.63 7.48 4.11
C VAL A 250 -7.54 8.62 3.09
N CYS A 251 -7.16 9.81 3.52
CA CYS A 251 -6.96 10.96 2.64
C CYS A 251 -6.10 10.61 1.41
N HIS A 252 -6.46 11.18 0.25
CA HIS A 252 -5.81 10.96 -1.06
C HIS A 252 -5.89 9.52 -1.59
N ARG A 253 -6.86 8.71 -1.11
CA ARG A 253 -7.19 7.40 -1.65
C ARG A 253 -8.67 7.30 -1.94
N LEU A 254 -9.03 7.40 -3.22
CA LEU A 254 -10.41 7.49 -3.68
C LEU A 254 -11.23 8.47 -2.80
N GLU A 255 -10.58 9.55 -2.40
CA GLU A 255 -11.13 10.54 -1.48
C GLU A 255 -12.13 11.40 -2.24
N PRO A 256 -13.43 11.37 -1.91
CA PRO A 256 -14.38 12.32 -2.43
C PRO A 256 -14.05 13.70 -1.85
N VAL A 257 -13.54 14.60 -2.69
CA VAL A 257 -13.12 15.93 -2.26
C VAL A 257 -14.31 16.88 -2.25
N ARG A 258 -15.12 16.82 -3.31
CA ARG A 258 -16.24 17.74 -3.51
C ARG A 258 -17.23 17.18 -4.54
N GLU A 259 -18.50 17.51 -4.37
CA GLU A 259 -19.48 17.42 -5.43
C GLU A 259 -19.92 18.85 -5.82
N ALA A 260 -19.75 19.23 -7.07
CA ALA A 260 -20.07 20.56 -7.57
C ALA A 260 -20.71 20.45 -8.96
N ASN A 261 -21.83 21.15 -9.17
CA ASN A 261 -22.59 21.13 -10.43
C ASN A 261 -22.97 19.70 -10.90
N GLY A 262 -23.23 18.79 -9.95
CA GLY A 262 -23.54 17.40 -10.24
C GLY A 262 -22.33 16.53 -10.60
N VAL A 263 -21.10 17.05 -10.55
CA VAL A 263 -19.84 16.34 -10.80
C VAL A 263 -19.16 16.00 -9.49
N LEU A 264 -18.79 14.72 -9.31
CA LEU A 264 -18.06 14.24 -8.14
C LEU A 264 -16.55 14.29 -8.39
N TRP A 265 -15.82 15.07 -7.59
CA TRP A 265 -14.37 15.18 -7.66
C TRP A 265 -13.72 14.24 -6.67
N ILE A 266 -12.86 13.35 -7.18
CA ILE A 266 -12.18 12.29 -6.41
C ILE A 266 -10.68 12.45 -6.53
N ASN A 267 -10.00 12.50 -5.39
CA ASN A 267 -8.54 12.51 -5.32
C ASN A 267 -8.01 11.12 -4.94
N ASP A 268 -7.30 10.50 -5.85
CA ASP A 268 -6.51 9.29 -5.60
C ASP A 268 -5.08 9.46 -6.09
N SER A 269 -4.46 10.58 -5.75
CA SER A 269 -3.09 10.90 -6.14
C SER A 269 -2.04 9.94 -5.54
N LYS A 270 -2.44 9.06 -4.63
CA LYS A 270 -1.62 7.94 -4.13
C LYS A 270 -1.66 6.68 -5.01
N ALA A 271 -2.49 6.62 -6.03
CA ALA A 271 -2.46 5.56 -7.03
C ALA A 271 -1.29 5.82 -7.99
N THR A 272 -0.12 5.26 -7.68
CA THR A 272 1.15 5.53 -8.37
C THR A 272 1.65 4.38 -9.24
N ASN A 273 0.85 3.35 -9.44
CA ASN A 273 1.12 2.21 -10.33
C ASN A 273 -0.16 1.74 -11.02
N VAL A 274 0.02 0.92 -12.07
CA VAL A 274 -1.07 0.44 -12.94
C VAL A 274 -2.15 -0.29 -12.15
N ASP A 275 -1.78 -1.16 -11.19
CA ASP A 275 -2.76 -1.90 -10.39
C ASP A 275 -3.62 -1.00 -9.52
N SER A 276 -3.02 0.03 -8.89
CA SER A 276 -3.79 1.00 -8.12
C SER A 276 -4.80 1.73 -8.97
N VAL A 277 -4.41 2.11 -10.20
CA VAL A 277 -5.29 2.76 -11.18
C VAL A 277 -6.38 1.79 -11.66
N TYR A 278 -6.04 0.52 -11.88
CA TYR A 278 -6.99 -0.53 -12.23
C TYR A 278 -8.14 -0.59 -11.20
N TYR A 279 -7.81 -0.74 -9.92
CA TYR A 279 -8.82 -0.80 -8.86
C TYR A 279 -9.58 0.52 -8.68
N ALA A 280 -8.93 1.65 -8.91
CA ALA A 280 -9.61 2.94 -8.89
C ALA A 280 -10.68 3.02 -9.98
N LEU A 281 -10.33 2.69 -11.23
CA LEU A 281 -11.29 2.66 -12.34
C LEU A 281 -12.37 1.59 -12.16
N GLU A 282 -11.99 0.39 -11.68
CA GLU A 282 -12.95 -0.68 -11.36
C GLU A 282 -14.05 -0.21 -10.40
N SER A 283 -13.67 0.56 -9.39
CA SER A 283 -14.58 1.03 -8.33
C SER A 283 -15.53 2.14 -8.78
N MET A 284 -15.30 2.79 -9.91
CA MET A 284 -16.14 3.88 -10.41
C MET A 284 -17.49 3.38 -10.87
N THR A 285 -18.54 4.06 -10.42
CA THR A 285 -19.95 3.78 -10.76
C THR A 285 -20.57 4.86 -11.65
N ARG A 286 -19.87 5.98 -11.87
CA ARG A 286 -20.25 7.10 -12.75
C ARG A 286 -19.34 7.12 -13.97
N PRO A 287 -19.73 7.72 -15.10
CA PRO A 287 -18.80 8.05 -16.19
C PRO A 287 -17.65 8.90 -15.67
N VAL A 288 -16.46 8.73 -16.23
CA VAL A 288 -15.23 9.28 -15.68
C VAL A 288 -14.54 10.23 -16.64
N VAL A 289 -14.18 11.41 -16.13
CA VAL A 289 -13.09 12.22 -16.65
C VAL A 289 -11.84 11.84 -15.83
N TRP A 290 -10.86 11.23 -16.48
CA TRP A 290 -9.67 10.73 -15.81
C TRP A 290 -8.48 11.67 -16.00
N ILE A 291 -7.96 12.28 -14.94
CA ILE A 291 -6.70 13.03 -14.96
C ILE A 291 -5.57 12.06 -14.63
N ALA A 292 -4.67 11.86 -15.56
CA ALA A 292 -3.51 10.97 -15.41
C ALA A 292 -2.23 11.73 -15.70
N GLY A 293 -1.19 11.50 -14.91
CA GLY A 293 0.07 12.21 -15.15
C GLY A 293 1.26 11.62 -14.42
N GLY A 294 2.43 12.09 -14.84
CA GLY A 294 3.71 11.75 -14.25
C GLY A 294 4.74 11.27 -15.30
N THR A 295 5.94 10.81 -14.87
CA THR A 295 6.99 10.27 -15.74
C THR A 295 6.80 8.76 -15.95
N ASP A 296 6.69 8.27 -17.18
CA ASP A 296 6.56 6.83 -17.44
C ASP A 296 7.82 6.06 -16.96
N LYS A 297 7.59 4.92 -16.33
CA LYS A 297 8.64 4.02 -15.80
C LYS A 297 8.68 2.67 -16.55
N GLY A 298 8.16 2.64 -17.78
CA GLY A 298 8.01 1.40 -18.53
C GLY A 298 6.77 0.62 -18.14
N ASN A 299 5.70 1.32 -17.75
CA ASN A 299 4.43 0.70 -17.39
C ASN A 299 3.79 -0.04 -18.58
N ASP A 300 3.16 -1.17 -18.31
CA ASP A 300 2.21 -1.84 -19.19
C ASP A 300 0.79 -1.34 -18.85
N TYR A 301 0.16 -0.64 -19.79
CA TYR A 301 -1.18 -0.06 -19.61
C TYR A 301 -2.31 -0.97 -20.11
N GLU A 302 -1.99 -2.11 -20.73
CA GLU A 302 -2.99 -3.03 -21.29
C GLU A 302 -4.08 -3.42 -20.28
N PRO A 303 -3.77 -3.71 -18.99
CA PRO A 303 -4.78 -4.05 -17.99
C PRO A 303 -5.83 -2.97 -17.76
N LEU A 304 -5.51 -1.69 -18.02
CA LEU A 304 -6.42 -0.56 -17.80
C LEU A 304 -7.42 -0.35 -18.93
N LYS A 305 -7.10 -0.79 -20.15
CA LYS A 305 -7.85 -0.44 -21.38
C LYS A 305 -9.31 -0.90 -21.34
N ALA A 306 -9.60 -2.04 -20.74
CA ALA A 306 -10.96 -2.54 -20.61
C ALA A 306 -11.86 -1.59 -19.79
N PHE A 307 -11.39 -1.15 -18.62
CA PHE A 307 -12.13 -0.20 -17.78
C PHE A 307 -12.13 1.21 -18.36
N ALA A 308 -11.02 1.64 -18.95
CA ALA A 308 -10.95 2.94 -19.62
C ALA A 308 -12.01 3.04 -20.73
N ARG A 309 -12.10 2.03 -21.60
CA ARG A 309 -13.10 1.97 -22.67
C ARG A 309 -14.54 1.96 -22.14
N ALA A 310 -14.77 1.28 -21.03
CA ALA A 310 -16.11 1.13 -20.47
C ALA A 310 -16.60 2.34 -19.68
N LYS A 311 -15.69 3.11 -19.07
CA LYS A 311 -16.07 4.12 -18.06
C LYS A 311 -15.49 5.50 -18.30
N VAL A 312 -14.37 5.64 -19.02
CA VAL A 312 -13.71 6.93 -19.23
C VAL A 312 -14.12 7.51 -20.57
N HIS A 313 -14.71 8.70 -20.57
CA HIS A 313 -15.01 9.40 -21.81
C HIS A 313 -13.95 10.43 -22.18
N THR A 314 -13.23 11.00 -21.20
CA THR A 314 -12.15 11.95 -21.44
C THR A 314 -10.96 11.59 -20.55
N LEU A 315 -9.77 11.40 -21.17
CA LEU A 315 -8.49 11.27 -20.48
C LEU A 315 -7.72 12.60 -20.61
N VAL A 316 -7.41 13.21 -19.49
CA VAL A 316 -6.58 14.42 -19.42
C VAL A 316 -5.18 14.01 -18.97
N CYS A 317 -4.24 14.01 -19.90
CA CYS A 317 -2.83 13.72 -19.63
C CYS A 317 -2.15 14.97 -19.06
N MET A 318 -1.41 14.80 -17.95
CA MET A 318 -0.74 15.89 -17.24
C MET A 318 0.74 15.54 -17.01
N GLY A 319 1.65 16.26 -17.64
CA GLY A 319 3.09 16.03 -17.45
C GLY A 319 3.95 16.77 -18.46
N ALA A 320 5.26 16.69 -18.27
CA ALA A 320 6.24 17.24 -19.22
C ALA A 320 6.31 16.38 -20.49
N ASP A 321 6.05 15.10 -20.40
CA ASP A 321 5.96 14.15 -21.51
C ASP A 321 4.75 13.24 -21.33
N ASN A 322 3.76 13.41 -22.20
CA ASN A 322 2.51 12.66 -22.21
C ASN A 322 2.44 11.66 -23.39
N THR A 323 3.51 11.53 -24.18
CA THR A 323 3.52 10.80 -25.44
C THR A 323 2.97 9.39 -25.29
N LYS A 324 3.50 8.62 -24.35
CA LYS A 324 3.10 7.22 -24.15
C LYS A 324 1.63 7.08 -23.70
N LEU A 325 1.15 7.94 -22.82
CA LEU A 325 -0.27 7.91 -22.42
C LEU A 325 -1.19 8.20 -23.60
N ILE A 326 -0.82 9.17 -24.44
CA ILE A 326 -1.57 9.53 -25.62
C ILE A 326 -1.60 8.35 -26.60
N GLU A 327 -0.44 7.74 -26.89
CA GLU A 327 -0.33 6.58 -27.79
C GLU A 327 -1.16 5.39 -27.32
N GLU A 328 -1.10 5.09 -26.01
CA GLU A 328 -1.77 3.90 -25.43
C GLU A 328 -3.29 4.05 -25.33
N PHE A 329 -3.80 5.28 -25.15
CA PHE A 329 -5.23 5.50 -24.91
C PHE A 329 -5.97 6.18 -26.08
N THR A 330 -5.27 6.63 -27.12
CA THR A 330 -5.91 7.10 -28.37
C THR A 330 -6.66 5.93 -29.01
N GLY A 331 -7.96 6.14 -29.27
CA GLY A 331 -8.84 5.07 -29.77
C GLY A 331 -9.34 4.07 -28.72
N VAL A 332 -8.87 4.18 -27.48
CA VAL A 332 -9.40 3.43 -26.33
C VAL A 332 -10.47 4.24 -25.62
N VAL A 333 -10.23 5.53 -25.42
CA VAL A 333 -11.20 6.48 -24.84
C VAL A 333 -11.66 7.46 -25.95
N PRO A 334 -12.88 8.00 -25.83
CA PRO A 334 -13.42 8.94 -26.84
C PRO A 334 -12.57 10.20 -27.04
N GLU A 335 -12.01 10.76 -25.98
CA GLU A 335 -11.23 11.99 -26.01
C GLU A 335 -9.96 11.90 -25.17
N VAL A 336 -8.82 12.38 -25.72
CA VAL A 336 -7.53 12.49 -25.03
C VAL A 336 -7.03 13.94 -25.13
N VAL A 337 -6.84 14.59 -23.98
CA VAL A 337 -6.37 15.97 -23.89
C VAL A 337 -4.98 15.98 -23.25
N SER A 338 -4.03 16.71 -23.82
CA SER A 338 -2.67 16.87 -23.26
C SER A 338 -2.50 18.23 -22.59
N THR A 339 -1.96 18.23 -21.38
CA THR A 339 -1.71 19.45 -20.60
C THR A 339 -0.32 19.41 -19.94
N GLY A 340 0.25 20.58 -19.66
CA GLY A 340 1.58 20.70 -19.06
C GLY A 340 1.60 20.98 -17.56
N SER A 341 0.43 21.17 -16.93
CA SER A 341 0.34 21.52 -15.50
C SER A 341 -0.95 20.99 -14.89
N LEU A 342 -0.96 20.88 -13.55
CA LEU A 342 -2.16 20.48 -12.80
C LEU A 342 -3.31 21.48 -13.00
N ASP A 343 -3.03 22.78 -12.97
CA ASP A 343 -4.06 23.82 -13.14
C ASP A 343 -4.71 23.70 -14.53
N ALA A 344 -3.92 23.53 -15.59
CA ALA A 344 -4.43 23.30 -16.94
C ALA A 344 -5.24 22.00 -17.05
N ALA A 345 -4.80 20.92 -16.38
CA ALA A 345 -5.52 19.66 -16.35
C ALA A 345 -6.85 19.77 -15.60
N MET A 346 -6.90 20.51 -14.50
CA MET A 346 -8.13 20.77 -13.76
C MET A 346 -9.15 21.57 -14.60
N GLU A 347 -8.70 22.62 -15.33
CA GLU A 347 -9.58 23.37 -16.21
C GLU A 347 -10.07 22.55 -17.41
N ALA A 348 -9.20 21.71 -18.01
CA ALA A 348 -9.61 20.79 -19.06
C ALA A 348 -10.63 19.76 -18.56
N ALA A 349 -10.39 19.17 -17.40
CA ALA A 349 -11.32 18.22 -16.79
C ALA A 349 -12.67 18.86 -16.45
N LYS A 350 -12.66 20.09 -15.95
CA LYS A 350 -13.87 20.87 -15.65
C LYS A 350 -14.67 21.20 -16.92
N ALA A 351 -13.99 21.48 -18.03
CA ALA A 351 -14.65 21.74 -19.31
C ALA A 351 -15.28 20.48 -19.92
N ALA A 352 -14.64 19.30 -19.72
CA ALA A 352 -15.12 18.02 -20.24
C ALA A 352 -16.22 17.38 -19.39
N ALA A 353 -16.23 17.63 -18.08
CA ALA A 353 -17.15 16.97 -17.15
C ALA A 353 -18.60 17.45 -17.30
N GLN A 354 -19.53 16.48 -17.22
CA GLN A 354 -20.99 16.70 -17.29
C GLN A 354 -21.65 16.33 -15.95
N PRO A 355 -22.82 16.88 -15.63
CA PRO A 355 -23.59 16.46 -14.47
C PRO A 355 -23.82 14.94 -14.46
N GLY A 356 -23.48 14.27 -13.38
CA GLY A 356 -23.49 12.81 -13.25
C GLY A 356 -22.13 12.16 -13.35
N ASP A 357 -21.09 12.88 -13.81
CA ASP A 357 -19.74 12.34 -13.93
C ASP A 357 -18.96 12.33 -12.61
N ALA A 358 -17.86 11.58 -12.64
CA ALA A 358 -16.78 11.67 -11.67
C ALA A 358 -15.50 12.18 -12.35
N VAL A 359 -14.87 13.22 -11.80
CA VAL A 359 -13.48 13.59 -12.15
C VAL A 359 -12.55 12.88 -11.20
N LEU A 360 -11.69 12.02 -11.74
CA LEU A 360 -10.80 11.16 -10.99
C LEU A 360 -9.34 11.56 -11.23
N LEU A 361 -8.67 12.10 -10.20
CA LEU A 361 -7.24 12.41 -10.24
C LEU A 361 -6.43 11.19 -9.81
N LEU A 362 -5.66 10.62 -10.72
CA LEU A 362 -4.74 9.52 -10.49
C LEU A 362 -3.33 9.93 -10.89
N SER A 363 -2.40 9.76 -9.96
CA SER A 363 -0.98 9.99 -10.24
C SER A 363 -0.36 8.66 -10.67
N LEU A 364 -0.29 8.37 -11.97
CA LEU A 364 0.37 7.15 -12.49
C LEU A 364 1.85 7.06 -12.11
N ILE A 365 2.41 8.10 -11.48
CA ILE A 365 3.80 8.15 -11.05
C ILE A 365 3.99 9.16 -9.91
N HIS A 366 4.96 8.89 -9.04
CA HIS A 366 5.42 9.78 -7.98
C HIS A 366 5.65 11.20 -8.51
N ILE A 367 4.74 12.11 -8.17
CA ILE A 367 5.03 13.54 -8.23
C ILE A 367 5.97 13.79 -7.06
N SER A 368 7.25 13.97 -7.33
CA SER A 368 8.31 14.20 -6.33
C SER A 368 8.33 15.63 -5.80
N GLU A 369 7.18 16.29 -5.74
CA GLU A 369 7.05 17.57 -5.05
C GLU A 369 6.13 17.41 -3.85
N PRO A 370 6.44 18.07 -2.70
CA PRO A 370 5.53 18.10 -1.58
C PRO A 370 4.21 18.69 -2.10
N THR A 371 3.17 17.87 -2.09
CA THR A 371 1.83 18.30 -2.46
C THR A 371 1.48 19.54 -1.64
N ARG A 372 1.62 20.72 -2.24
CA ARG A 372 0.90 21.89 -1.76
C ARG A 372 -0.55 21.44 -1.67
N ARG A 373 -1.18 21.64 -0.52
CA ARG A 373 -2.60 21.40 -0.34
C ARG A 373 -3.30 21.99 -1.55
N VAL A 374 -3.85 21.12 -2.41
CA VAL A 374 -4.75 21.57 -3.44
C VAL A 374 -6.00 22.00 -2.68
N VAL A 375 -6.09 23.29 -2.42
CA VAL A 375 -7.33 23.92 -1.95
C VAL A 375 -8.16 24.07 -3.22
N ILE A 376 -9.10 23.16 -3.42
CA ILE A 376 -10.13 23.25 -4.44
C ILE A 376 -11.25 24.12 -3.91
#